data_2a7020336b37333682a3a60890d173ab
#
_entry.id   2a7020336b37333682a3a60890d173ab
#
_cell.length_a   1.000
_cell.length_b   1.000
_cell.length_c   1.000
_cell.angle_alpha   90.00
_cell.angle_beta   90.00
_cell.angle_gamma   90.00
#
_symmetry.space_group_name_H-M   'P 1'
#
loop_
_entity.id
_entity.type
_entity.pdbx_description
1 polymer ?
#
loop_
_entity_poly.entity_id
_entity_poly.type
_entity_poly.pdbx_seq_one_letter_code
_entity_poly.pdbx_strand_id
1 'polypeptide(L)'
;MDHDYSHDHAHSGHSDKHGHSHDHGVSADSNPRWLAIALGLIVAFMVAEVVVGLLAQSLALISDAAHMLTDAASIVLAMIAIRLARRPAQGRYTYGFKRVEILSAQANGITLLLLAAWFVYEGINRLINPPDVEGPLVLITALVGIVVNIAAAWSISRANRTSLNVEGAFQHILNDLYAFIGTAIAGAVVWLAGFARADAIAALVVAALMIKAGWSLVRESGRIFLEAAPAHLNPDAIGARIVALEQVTEVHDLHVWQITSGQPSLSAHILVHDAADCHAIRSKIETVLHDEFGLEHTTLQVDHSSDLTVSADDAHCVEAHGPVHRS
;
A
#
# COMPACT_ATOMS: atom_id res chain seq x y z
N MET A 1 4.91 -61.88 38.79
CA MET A 1 3.57 -62.02 38.21
C MET A 1 3.29 -60.76 37.42
N ASP A 2 3.67 -60.90 36.18
CA ASP A 2 3.56 -59.83 35.15
C ASP A 2 2.11 -59.84 34.67
N HIS A 3 1.52 -58.68 34.54
CA HIS A 3 0.36 -58.41 33.69
C HIS A 3 0.61 -57.23 32.80
N ASP A 4 1.00 -57.63 31.63
CA ASP A 4 1.08 -56.80 30.42
C ASP A 4 -0.33 -56.50 29.87
N TYR A 5 -0.74 -55.26 29.70
CA TYR A 5 -1.93 -54.84 28.96
C TYR A 5 -1.52 -53.87 27.87
N SER A 6 -1.22 -54.44 26.72
CA SER A 6 -1.15 -53.71 25.45
C SER A 6 -2.57 -53.34 24.98
N HIS A 7 -2.87 -52.04 24.87
CA HIS A 7 -4.01 -51.52 24.14
C HIS A 7 -3.54 -50.84 22.85
N ASP A 8 -3.68 -51.56 21.76
CA ASP A 8 -3.64 -51.03 20.40
C ASP A 8 -4.86 -50.12 20.17
N HIS A 9 -4.65 -48.83 19.99
CA HIS A 9 -5.62 -47.91 19.42
C HIS A 9 -5.16 -47.45 18.03
N ALA A 10 -5.76 -48.08 17.02
CA ALA A 10 -5.68 -47.62 15.65
C ALA A 10 -6.38 -46.26 15.52
N HIS A 11 -5.64 -45.19 15.35
CA HIS A 11 -6.17 -43.88 14.95
C HIS A 11 -6.20 -43.79 13.42
N SER A 12 -7.42 -43.88 12.88
CA SER A 12 -7.74 -43.51 11.51
C SER A 12 -7.51 -42.02 11.34
N GLY A 13 -6.49 -41.66 10.53
CA GLY A 13 -6.20 -40.27 10.20
C GLY A 13 -7.28 -39.66 9.31
N HIS A 14 -8.01 -38.70 9.83
CA HIS A 14 -8.68 -37.71 9.02
C HIS A 14 -7.72 -36.53 8.80
N SER A 15 -7.26 -36.41 7.57
CA SER A 15 -6.48 -35.24 7.11
C SER A 15 -7.46 -34.13 6.71
N ASP A 16 -7.79 -33.24 7.65
CA ASP A 16 -8.45 -31.99 7.32
C ASP A 16 -7.39 -30.98 6.81
N LYS A 17 -7.28 -30.93 5.48
CA LYS A 17 -6.58 -29.84 4.77
C LYS A 17 -7.54 -28.66 4.62
N HIS A 18 -7.57 -27.76 5.56
CA HIS A 18 -7.99 -26.37 5.33
C HIS A 18 -7.06 -25.42 6.10
N GLY A 19 -5.86 -25.24 5.55
CA GLY A 19 -4.97 -24.15 5.92
C GLY A 19 -4.96 -23.14 4.78
N HIS A 20 -5.86 -22.18 4.76
CA HIS A 20 -5.70 -20.98 3.95
C HIS A 20 -4.75 -20.02 4.69
N SER A 21 -3.45 -20.28 4.58
CA SER A 21 -2.44 -19.27 4.90
C SER A 21 -2.43 -18.26 3.76
N HIS A 22 -3.06 -17.11 3.96
CA HIS A 22 -2.79 -15.92 3.14
C HIS A 22 -1.39 -15.41 3.50
N ASP A 23 -0.39 -16.07 2.96
CA ASP A 23 1.00 -15.62 3.01
C ASP A 23 1.14 -14.47 1.99
N HIS A 24 1.08 -13.23 2.45
CA HIS A 24 1.40 -12.03 1.69
C HIS A 24 2.93 -11.86 1.50
N GLY A 25 3.68 -12.93 1.62
CA GLY A 25 5.07 -13.02 1.22
C GLY A 25 5.18 -13.05 -0.30
N VAL A 26 6.23 -12.45 -0.85
CA VAL A 26 6.66 -12.64 -2.24
C VAL A 26 6.66 -14.14 -2.49
N SER A 27 5.73 -14.63 -3.33
CA SER A 27 5.62 -16.05 -3.60
C SER A 27 6.96 -16.54 -4.16
N ALA A 28 7.50 -17.60 -3.57
CA ALA A 28 8.81 -18.18 -3.93
C ALA A 28 8.88 -18.67 -5.39
N ASP A 29 7.75 -18.68 -6.09
CA ASP A 29 7.62 -19.11 -7.49
C ASP A 29 7.77 -17.98 -8.53
N SER A 30 7.98 -16.73 -8.12
CA SER A 30 8.35 -15.69 -9.07
C SER A 30 9.78 -15.91 -9.53
N ASN A 31 9.98 -16.16 -10.83
CA ASN A 31 11.33 -16.37 -11.38
C ASN A 31 12.13 -15.05 -11.27
N PRO A 32 13.06 -14.91 -10.29
CA PRO A 32 13.69 -13.63 -9.95
C PRO A 32 14.57 -13.09 -11.08
N ARG A 33 14.92 -13.95 -12.04
CA ARG A 33 15.75 -13.57 -13.20
C ARG A 33 15.02 -12.60 -14.12
N TRP A 34 13.76 -12.82 -14.40
CA TRP A 34 12.97 -11.94 -15.28
C TRP A 34 12.71 -10.56 -14.66
N LEU A 35 12.48 -10.52 -13.35
CA LEU A 35 12.38 -9.27 -12.60
C LEU A 35 13.70 -8.50 -12.59
N ALA A 36 14.83 -9.19 -12.38
CA ALA A 36 16.15 -8.58 -12.42
C ALA A 36 16.53 -8.05 -13.82
N ILE A 37 16.13 -8.75 -14.89
CA ILE A 37 16.32 -8.29 -16.27
C ILE A 37 15.50 -7.02 -16.53
N ALA A 38 14.21 -7.01 -16.16
CA ALA A 38 13.36 -5.84 -16.31
C ALA A 38 13.92 -4.62 -15.56
N LEU A 39 14.29 -4.80 -14.30
CA LEU A 39 14.91 -3.75 -13.47
C LEU A 39 16.22 -3.26 -14.08
N GLY A 40 17.10 -4.16 -14.55
CA GLY A 40 18.37 -3.80 -15.19
C GLY A 40 18.17 -2.97 -16.47
N LEU A 41 17.19 -3.33 -17.30
CA LEU A 41 16.83 -2.58 -18.51
C LEU A 41 16.32 -1.18 -18.17
N ILE A 42 15.42 -1.06 -17.18
CA ILE A 42 14.84 0.21 -16.75
C ILE A 42 15.93 1.12 -16.18
N VAL A 43 16.77 0.62 -15.29
CA VAL A 43 17.87 1.42 -14.69
C VAL A 43 18.89 1.87 -15.72
N ALA A 44 19.30 0.97 -16.63
CA ALA A 44 20.23 1.33 -17.71
C ALA A 44 19.64 2.41 -18.63
N PHE A 45 18.37 2.28 -18.96
CA PHE A 45 17.68 3.27 -19.79
C PHE A 45 17.53 4.61 -19.04
N MET A 46 17.13 4.62 -17.77
CA MET A 46 17.02 5.81 -16.94
C MET A 46 18.34 6.61 -16.92
N VAL A 47 19.48 5.93 -16.75
CA VAL A 47 20.80 6.59 -16.78
C VAL A 47 21.07 7.22 -18.14
N ALA A 48 20.77 6.51 -19.24
CA ALA A 48 20.92 7.04 -20.59
C ALA A 48 19.99 8.24 -20.82
N GLU A 49 18.77 8.19 -20.34
CA GLU A 49 17.77 9.24 -20.45
C GLU A 49 18.17 10.53 -19.71
N VAL A 50 18.74 10.43 -18.52
CA VAL A 50 19.32 11.58 -17.80
C VAL A 50 20.37 12.27 -18.64
N VAL A 51 21.32 11.49 -19.22
CA VAL A 51 22.39 12.04 -20.05
C VAL A 51 21.82 12.73 -21.29
N VAL A 52 20.93 12.07 -22.00
CA VAL A 52 20.33 12.65 -23.22
C VAL A 52 19.43 13.83 -22.90
N GLY A 53 18.65 13.77 -21.82
CA GLY A 53 17.80 14.87 -21.37
C GLY A 53 18.59 16.16 -21.07
N LEU A 54 19.76 16.02 -20.46
CA LEU A 54 20.67 17.14 -20.23
C LEU A 54 21.26 17.68 -21.54
N LEU A 55 21.66 16.81 -22.45
CA LEU A 55 22.21 17.20 -23.75
C LEU A 55 21.17 17.86 -24.67
N ALA A 56 19.97 17.31 -24.69
CA ALA A 56 18.83 17.83 -25.48
C ALA A 56 18.15 19.03 -24.85
N GLN A 57 18.51 19.42 -23.62
CA GLN A 57 17.84 20.44 -22.80
C GLN A 57 16.34 20.19 -22.63
N SER A 58 15.91 18.92 -22.70
CA SER A 58 14.51 18.50 -22.57
C SER A 58 14.10 18.34 -21.10
N LEU A 59 13.14 19.15 -20.68
CA LEU A 59 12.55 19.05 -19.35
C LEU A 59 11.66 17.79 -19.24
N ALA A 60 11.02 17.38 -20.33
CA ALA A 60 10.19 16.18 -20.37
C ALA A 60 11.02 14.93 -20.06
N LEU A 61 12.19 14.74 -20.72
CA LEU A 61 13.10 13.61 -20.45
C LEU A 61 13.65 13.66 -19.02
N ILE A 62 14.06 14.83 -18.52
CA ILE A 62 14.58 14.96 -17.16
C ILE A 62 13.50 14.68 -16.12
N SER A 63 12.25 15.12 -16.36
CA SER A 63 11.15 14.87 -15.44
C SER A 63 10.75 13.40 -15.40
N ASP A 64 10.77 12.73 -16.54
CA ASP A 64 10.50 11.31 -16.64
C ASP A 64 11.59 10.46 -15.95
N ALA A 65 12.86 10.75 -16.24
CA ALA A 65 14.00 10.10 -15.56
C ALA A 65 13.98 10.31 -14.03
N ALA A 66 13.58 11.49 -13.56
CA ALA A 66 13.43 11.76 -12.12
C ALA A 66 12.28 10.97 -11.51
N HIS A 67 11.16 10.77 -12.22
CA HIS A 67 10.07 9.91 -11.80
C HIS A 67 10.56 8.45 -11.67
N MET A 68 11.20 7.90 -12.71
CA MET A 68 11.79 6.57 -12.68
C MET A 68 12.81 6.38 -11.55
N LEU A 69 13.62 7.41 -11.24
CA LEU A 69 14.58 7.37 -10.14
C LEU A 69 13.88 7.28 -8.78
N THR A 70 12.79 8.04 -8.58
CA THR A 70 12.02 7.97 -7.33
C THR A 70 11.36 6.62 -7.16
N ASP A 71 10.90 6.00 -8.24
CA ASP A 71 10.30 4.67 -8.22
C ASP A 71 11.33 3.60 -7.90
N ALA A 72 12.50 3.63 -8.53
CA ALA A 72 13.61 2.74 -8.19
C ALA A 72 14.05 2.91 -6.72
N ALA A 73 14.17 4.14 -6.24
CA ALA A 73 14.50 4.43 -4.84
C ALA A 73 13.40 3.93 -3.88
N SER A 74 12.13 4.07 -4.25
CA SER A 74 11.00 3.59 -3.44
C SER A 74 11.01 2.08 -3.30
N ILE A 75 11.33 1.34 -4.37
CA ILE A 75 11.48 -0.12 -4.33
C ILE A 75 12.61 -0.53 -3.39
N VAL A 76 13.76 0.15 -3.44
CA VAL A 76 14.89 -0.12 -2.54
C VAL A 76 14.50 0.17 -1.08
N LEU A 77 13.86 1.31 -0.82
CA LEU A 77 13.37 1.66 0.52
C LEU A 77 12.33 0.66 1.03
N ALA A 78 11.40 0.22 0.16
CA ALA A 78 10.41 -0.80 0.51
C ALA A 78 11.09 -2.13 0.87
N MET A 79 12.09 -2.58 0.11
CA MET A 79 12.84 -3.80 0.44
C MET A 79 13.56 -3.70 1.79
N ILE A 80 14.15 -2.55 2.10
CA ILE A 80 14.78 -2.29 3.40
C ILE A 80 13.70 -2.30 4.50
N ALA A 81 12.58 -1.62 4.29
CA ALA A 81 11.46 -1.55 5.22
C ALA A 81 10.88 -2.94 5.52
N ILE A 82 10.66 -3.77 4.50
CA ILE A 82 10.19 -5.17 4.65
C ILE A 82 11.18 -5.99 5.49
N ARG A 83 12.49 -5.84 5.25
CA ARG A 83 13.51 -6.53 6.06
C ARG A 83 13.50 -6.08 7.52
N LEU A 84 13.29 -4.79 7.78
CA LEU A 84 13.17 -4.26 9.13
C LEU A 84 11.85 -4.69 9.80
N ALA A 85 10.74 -4.68 9.06
CA ALA A 85 9.43 -5.09 9.55
C ALA A 85 9.36 -6.57 9.96
N ARG A 86 10.20 -7.42 9.37
CA ARG A 86 10.33 -8.85 9.76
C ARG A 86 11.02 -9.08 11.11
N ARG A 87 11.64 -8.04 11.69
CA ARG A 87 12.25 -8.17 13.02
C ARG A 87 11.14 -8.35 14.07
N PRO A 88 11.28 -9.32 14.98
CA PRO A 88 10.29 -9.56 16.01
C PRO A 88 10.12 -8.33 16.92
N ALA A 89 8.92 -8.18 17.46
CA ALA A 89 8.63 -7.16 18.46
C ALA A 89 9.54 -7.36 19.69
N GLN A 90 10.25 -6.31 20.10
CA GLN A 90 11.18 -6.35 21.23
C GLN A 90 11.20 -5.02 21.99
N GLY A 91 11.25 -5.11 23.30
CA GLY A 91 11.38 -3.95 24.19
C GLY A 91 10.25 -2.94 24.01
N ARG A 92 10.58 -1.70 23.67
CA ARG A 92 9.60 -0.61 23.48
C ARG A 92 8.84 -0.69 22.15
N TYR A 93 9.29 -1.52 21.20
CA TYR A 93 8.62 -1.70 19.89
C TYR A 93 7.69 -2.91 19.94
N THR A 94 6.54 -2.75 20.57
CA THR A 94 5.59 -3.84 20.84
C THR A 94 4.96 -4.42 19.57
N TYR A 95 4.83 -3.62 18.50
CA TYR A 95 4.45 -4.08 17.16
C TYR A 95 5.66 -4.29 16.22
N GLY A 96 6.91 -4.23 16.76
CA GLY A 96 8.12 -4.28 15.96
C GLY A 96 8.30 -3.02 15.09
N PHE A 97 8.91 -3.21 13.92
CA PHE A 97 9.18 -2.11 12.97
C PHE A 97 8.19 -2.07 11.79
N LYS A 98 6.97 -2.59 11.97
CA LYS A 98 5.98 -2.69 10.89
C LYS A 98 5.65 -1.32 10.26
N ARG A 99 5.59 -0.24 11.04
CA ARG A 99 5.31 1.12 10.54
C ARG A 99 6.46 1.76 9.74
N VAL A 100 7.66 1.13 9.67
CA VAL A 100 8.75 1.63 8.81
C VAL A 100 8.38 1.57 7.33
N GLU A 101 7.55 0.62 6.93
CA GLU A 101 7.00 0.54 5.58
C GLU A 101 6.17 1.79 5.23
N ILE A 102 5.32 2.21 6.18
CA ILE A 102 4.47 3.41 6.01
C ILE A 102 5.32 4.69 5.95
N LEU A 103 6.38 4.78 6.78
CA LEU A 103 7.34 5.89 6.74
C LEU A 103 8.04 5.97 5.38
N SER A 104 8.45 4.82 4.80
CA SER A 104 9.09 4.80 3.49
C SER A 104 8.15 5.26 2.37
N ALA A 105 6.89 4.82 2.41
CA ALA A 105 5.86 5.25 1.47
C ALA A 105 5.57 6.75 1.57
N GLN A 106 5.49 7.29 2.79
CA GLN A 106 5.30 8.71 3.03
C GLN A 106 6.49 9.54 2.53
N ALA A 107 7.73 9.10 2.82
CA ALA A 107 8.93 9.78 2.35
C ALA A 107 8.97 9.81 0.81
N ASN A 108 8.63 8.71 0.14
CA ASN A 108 8.53 8.67 -1.31
C ASN A 108 7.46 9.63 -1.84
N GLY A 109 6.26 9.63 -1.26
CA GLY A 109 5.18 10.55 -1.64
C GLY A 109 5.57 12.02 -1.50
N ILE A 110 6.25 12.39 -0.41
CA ILE A 110 6.77 13.76 -0.20
C ILE A 110 7.83 14.10 -1.26
N THR A 111 8.75 13.18 -1.56
CA THR A 111 9.79 13.39 -2.60
C THR A 111 9.16 13.63 -3.96
N LEU A 112 8.14 12.82 -4.35
CA LEU A 112 7.39 13.03 -5.59
C LEU A 112 6.73 14.41 -5.65
N LEU A 113 6.11 14.86 -4.57
CA LEU A 113 5.46 16.17 -4.52
C LEU A 113 6.47 17.33 -4.64
N LEU A 114 7.63 17.21 -3.99
CA LEU A 114 8.69 18.22 -4.09
C LEU A 114 9.28 18.30 -5.51
N LEU A 115 9.54 17.15 -6.13
CA LEU A 115 10.00 17.10 -7.51
C LEU A 115 8.95 17.63 -8.47
N ALA A 116 7.69 17.25 -8.31
CA ALA A 116 6.61 17.75 -9.13
C ALA A 116 6.43 19.28 -9.02
N ALA A 117 6.55 19.84 -7.81
CA ALA A 117 6.53 21.28 -7.61
C ALA A 117 7.68 21.99 -8.35
N TRP A 118 8.89 21.41 -8.33
CA TRP A 118 10.03 21.89 -9.10
C TRP A 118 9.75 21.85 -10.61
N PHE A 119 9.21 20.72 -11.12
CA PHE A 119 8.89 20.61 -12.56
C PHE A 119 7.76 21.52 -13.01
N VAL A 120 6.77 21.78 -12.14
CA VAL A 120 5.72 22.78 -12.42
C VAL A 120 6.33 24.17 -12.54
N TYR A 121 7.21 24.56 -11.59
CA TYR A 121 7.90 25.85 -11.64
C TYR A 121 8.72 25.99 -12.92
N GLU A 122 9.58 25.02 -13.22
CA GLU A 122 10.46 25.05 -14.39
C GLU A 122 9.66 24.95 -15.70
N GLY A 123 8.61 24.12 -15.74
CA GLY A 123 7.72 23.98 -16.90
C GLY A 123 7.01 25.30 -17.23
N ILE A 124 6.50 26.02 -16.22
CA ILE A 124 5.88 27.33 -16.41
C ILE A 124 6.93 28.34 -16.92
N ASN A 125 8.14 28.35 -16.34
CA ASN A 125 9.22 29.23 -16.78
C ASN A 125 9.57 28.97 -18.25
N ARG A 126 9.64 27.70 -18.69
CA ARG A 126 9.92 27.32 -20.10
C ARG A 126 8.74 27.58 -21.05
N LEU A 127 7.52 27.66 -20.55
CA LEU A 127 6.40 28.16 -21.39
C LEU A 127 6.54 29.64 -21.72
N ILE A 128 7.08 30.42 -20.78
CA ILE A 128 7.30 31.88 -20.96
C ILE A 128 8.57 32.11 -21.80
N ASN A 129 9.66 31.45 -21.41
CA ASN A 129 10.98 31.58 -22.02
C ASN A 129 11.44 30.19 -22.54
N PRO A 130 10.94 29.73 -23.71
CA PRO A 130 11.25 28.42 -24.21
C PRO A 130 12.74 28.30 -24.59
N PRO A 131 13.48 27.30 -24.10
CA PRO A 131 14.84 27.02 -24.53
C PRO A 131 14.84 26.36 -25.91
N ASP A 132 16.01 26.32 -26.54
CA ASP A 132 16.19 25.55 -27.76
C ASP A 132 16.27 24.06 -27.41
N VAL A 133 15.16 23.37 -27.63
CA VAL A 133 15.06 21.91 -27.37
C VAL A 133 15.38 21.13 -28.64
N GLU A 134 16.29 20.15 -28.54
CA GLU A 134 16.63 19.27 -29.65
C GLU A 134 15.57 18.17 -29.85
N GLY A 135 14.49 18.53 -30.56
CA GLY A 135 13.34 17.64 -30.83
C GLY A 135 13.69 16.24 -31.33
N PRO A 136 14.63 16.07 -32.28
CA PRO A 136 15.05 14.75 -32.75
C PRO A 136 15.61 13.86 -31.64
N LEU A 137 16.43 14.41 -30.72
CA LEU A 137 16.97 13.65 -29.59
C LEU A 137 15.86 13.25 -28.62
N VAL A 138 14.94 14.15 -28.32
CA VAL A 138 13.77 13.85 -27.47
C VAL A 138 12.92 12.73 -28.06
N LEU A 139 12.61 12.82 -29.36
CA LEU A 139 11.80 11.81 -30.06
C LEU A 139 12.50 10.45 -30.07
N ILE A 140 13.79 10.40 -30.44
CA ILE A 140 14.54 9.13 -30.49
C ILE A 140 14.62 8.49 -29.11
N THR A 141 14.91 9.28 -28.06
CA THR A 141 15.00 8.77 -26.70
C THR A 141 13.66 8.24 -26.20
N ALA A 142 12.57 8.96 -26.46
CA ALA A 142 11.23 8.51 -26.09
C ALA A 142 10.82 7.22 -26.85
N LEU A 143 11.18 7.10 -28.15
CA LEU A 143 10.93 5.87 -28.90
C LEU A 143 11.74 4.68 -28.36
N VAL A 144 13.00 4.89 -27.95
CA VAL A 144 13.81 3.88 -27.26
C VAL A 144 13.17 3.52 -25.91
N GLY A 145 12.68 4.49 -25.15
CA GLY A 145 11.95 4.28 -23.91
C GLY A 145 10.71 3.41 -24.10
N ILE A 146 9.92 3.66 -25.13
CA ILE A 146 8.77 2.82 -25.51
C ILE A 146 9.21 1.36 -25.72
N VAL A 147 10.28 1.14 -26.49
CA VAL A 147 10.80 -0.22 -26.76
C VAL A 147 11.29 -0.89 -25.49
N VAL A 148 12.02 -0.16 -24.63
CA VAL A 148 12.53 -0.67 -23.35
C VAL A 148 11.38 -1.04 -22.42
N ASN A 149 10.34 -0.19 -22.30
CA ASN A 149 9.15 -0.46 -21.48
C ASN A 149 8.34 -1.65 -21.99
N ILE A 150 8.20 -1.79 -23.32
CA ILE A 150 7.58 -2.99 -23.90
C ILE A 150 8.40 -4.25 -23.57
N ALA A 151 9.74 -4.20 -23.69
CA ALA A 151 10.61 -5.31 -23.35
C ALA A 151 10.55 -5.66 -21.84
N ALA A 152 10.51 -4.65 -20.98
CA ALA A 152 10.34 -4.81 -19.53
C ALA A 152 8.97 -5.41 -19.18
N ALA A 153 7.89 -4.89 -19.76
CA ALA A 153 6.53 -5.43 -19.60
C ALA A 153 6.45 -6.89 -20.07
N TRP A 154 7.06 -7.20 -21.22
CA TRP A 154 7.14 -8.57 -21.72
C TRP A 154 7.95 -9.47 -20.78
N SER A 155 9.06 -9.01 -20.24
CA SER A 155 9.87 -9.75 -19.26
C SER A 155 9.07 -10.06 -18.00
N ILE A 156 8.33 -9.06 -17.44
CA ILE A 156 7.49 -9.25 -16.26
C ILE A 156 6.30 -10.16 -16.57
N SER A 157 5.74 -10.10 -17.79
CA SER A 157 4.64 -11.00 -18.18
C SER A 157 5.04 -12.48 -18.21
N ARG A 158 6.34 -12.78 -18.28
CA ARG A 158 6.91 -14.14 -18.18
C ARG A 158 7.11 -14.58 -16.73
N ALA A 159 7.09 -13.65 -15.77
CA ALA A 159 7.05 -13.98 -14.36
C ALA A 159 5.64 -14.43 -13.96
N ASN A 160 5.51 -15.14 -12.83
CA ASN A 160 4.20 -15.57 -12.34
C ASN A 160 3.40 -14.34 -11.86
N ARG A 161 2.37 -13.93 -12.61
CA ARG A 161 1.53 -12.76 -12.37
C ARG A 161 0.46 -12.94 -11.30
N THR A 162 0.39 -14.11 -10.64
CA THR A 162 -0.55 -14.33 -9.53
C THR A 162 -0.16 -13.53 -8.26
N SER A 163 1.08 -13.05 -8.19
CA SER A 163 1.54 -12.15 -7.12
C SER A 163 1.07 -10.72 -7.38
N LEU A 164 0.41 -10.10 -6.40
CA LEU A 164 0.00 -8.69 -6.43
C LEU A 164 1.17 -7.73 -6.70
N ASN A 165 2.36 -8.05 -6.20
CA ASN A 165 3.56 -7.24 -6.42
C ASN A 165 4.02 -7.27 -7.88
N VAL A 166 3.94 -8.43 -8.55
CA VAL A 166 4.29 -8.56 -9.98
C VAL A 166 3.27 -7.85 -10.85
N GLU A 167 1.97 -7.96 -10.52
CA GLU A 167 0.91 -7.24 -11.21
C GLU A 167 1.03 -5.72 -11.01
N GLY A 168 1.35 -5.27 -9.78
CA GLY A 168 1.61 -3.85 -9.50
C GLY A 168 2.78 -3.30 -10.32
N ALA A 169 3.90 -4.03 -10.41
CA ALA A 169 5.05 -3.65 -11.23
C ALA A 169 4.71 -3.62 -12.73
N PHE A 170 3.89 -4.54 -13.20
CA PHE A 170 3.43 -4.56 -14.59
C PHE A 170 2.55 -3.35 -14.92
N GLN A 171 1.60 -3.01 -14.05
CA GLN A 171 0.73 -1.84 -14.22
C GLN A 171 1.54 -0.53 -14.19
N HIS A 172 2.57 -0.47 -13.35
CA HIS A 172 3.47 0.68 -13.30
C HIS A 172 4.19 0.89 -14.64
N ILE A 173 4.83 -0.14 -15.18
CA ILE A 173 5.52 -0.06 -16.48
C ILE A 173 4.56 0.32 -17.63
N LEU A 174 3.30 -0.10 -17.57
CA LEU A 174 2.30 0.34 -18.54
C LEU A 174 2.00 1.85 -18.42
N ASN A 175 1.98 2.39 -17.20
CA ASN A 175 1.79 3.84 -17.01
C ASN A 175 2.97 4.63 -17.56
N ASP A 176 4.22 4.16 -17.34
CA ASP A 176 5.42 4.77 -17.90
C ASP A 176 5.40 4.76 -19.44
N LEU A 177 4.89 3.68 -20.03
CA LEU A 177 4.73 3.59 -21.48
C LEU A 177 3.84 4.74 -22.04
N TYR A 178 2.76 5.11 -21.34
CA TYR A 178 1.91 6.24 -21.72
C TYR A 178 2.65 7.58 -21.60
N ALA A 179 3.49 7.76 -20.57
CA ALA A 179 4.31 8.95 -20.42
C ALA A 179 5.30 9.09 -21.60
N PHE A 180 5.98 8.00 -21.99
CA PHE A 180 6.88 8.00 -23.16
C PHE A 180 6.17 8.29 -24.48
N ILE A 181 4.94 7.82 -24.68
CA ILE A 181 4.14 8.17 -25.85
C ILE A 181 3.89 9.69 -25.87
N GLY A 182 3.54 10.29 -24.74
CA GLY A 182 3.36 11.73 -24.62
C GLY A 182 4.64 12.51 -24.96
N THR A 183 5.78 12.08 -24.41
CA THR A 183 7.10 12.67 -24.69
C THR A 183 7.53 12.50 -26.16
N ALA A 184 7.23 11.36 -26.78
CA ALA A 184 7.49 11.16 -28.21
C ALA A 184 6.66 12.10 -29.09
N ILE A 185 5.40 12.31 -28.77
CA ILE A 185 4.53 13.29 -29.45
C ILE A 185 5.12 14.70 -29.31
N ALA A 186 5.53 15.09 -28.09
CA ALA A 186 6.13 16.38 -27.84
C ALA A 186 7.42 16.57 -28.65
N GLY A 187 8.34 15.57 -28.64
CA GLY A 187 9.56 15.58 -29.44
C GLY A 187 9.32 15.71 -30.94
N ALA A 188 8.30 15.00 -31.46
CA ALA A 188 7.90 15.13 -32.85
C ALA A 188 7.36 16.52 -33.19
N VAL A 189 6.56 17.11 -32.32
CA VAL A 189 6.02 18.47 -32.48
C VAL A 189 7.16 19.50 -32.45
N VAL A 190 8.10 19.37 -31.54
CA VAL A 190 9.29 20.25 -31.50
C VAL A 190 10.07 20.13 -32.81
N TRP A 191 10.34 18.91 -33.26
CA TRP A 191 11.12 18.66 -34.47
C TRP A 191 10.44 19.14 -35.75
N LEU A 192 9.17 18.82 -35.93
CA LEU A 192 8.45 19.09 -37.21
C LEU A 192 7.86 20.50 -37.27
N ALA A 193 7.39 21.04 -36.15
CA ALA A 193 6.72 22.34 -36.10
C ALA A 193 7.58 23.45 -35.46
N GLY A 194 8.75 23.14 -34.90
CA GLY A 194 9.58 24.12 -34.18
C GLY A 194 8.92 24.64 -32.90
N PHE A 195 7.92 23.96 -32.38
CA PHE A 195 7.16 24.43 -31.22
C PHE A 195 7.81 23.92 -29.91
N ALA A 196 8.90 24.57 -29.48
CA ALA A 196 9.68 24.18 -28.28
C ALA A 196 8.84 24.10 -27.00
N ARG A 197 7.71 24.81 -26.90
CA ARG A 197 6.80 24.74 -25.74
C ARG A 197 6.14 23.37 -25.56
N ALA A 198 6.13 22.50 -26.57
CA ALA A 198 5.58 21.15 -26.49
C ALA A 198 6.30 20.29 -25.44
N ASP A 199 7.63 20.45 -25.31
CA ASP A 199 8.43 19.76 -24.28
C ASP A 199 8.01 20.18 -22.86
N ALA A 200 7.85 21.49 -22.64
CA ALA A 200 7.39 22.00 -21.35
C ALA A 200 5.95 21.54 -21.00
N ILE A 201 5.06 21.43 -22.00
CA ILE A 201 3.70 20.91 -21.81
C ILE A 201 3.75 19.43 -21.41
N ALA A 202 4.57 18.62 -22.08
CA ALA A 202 4.75 17.19 -21.72
C ALA A 202 5.28 17.04 -20.28
N ALA A 203 6.30 17.84 -19.91
CA ALA A 203 6.83 17.87 -18.55
C ALA A 203 5.77 18.23 -17.50
N LEU A 204 4.89 19.21 -17.79
CA LEU A 204 3.79 19.59 -16.90
C LEU A 204 2.75 18.47 -16.77
N VAL A 205 2.49 17.69 -17.81
CA VAL A 205 1.62 16.50 -17.75
C VAL A 205 2.24 15.45 -16.83
N VAL A 206 3.54 15.15 -16.98
CA VAL A 206 4.25 14.22 -16.08
C VAL A 206 4.21 14.73 -14.65
N ALA A 207 4.48 16.03 -14.42
CA ALA A 207 4.40 16.63 -13.09
C ALA A 207 2.98 16.50 -12.47
N ALA A 208 1.92 16.63 -13.25
CA ALA A 208 0.55 16.42 -12.77
C ALA A 208 0.29 14.95 -12.34
N LEU A 209 0.84 13.98 -13.07
CA LEU A 209 0.79 12.56 -12.70
C LEU A 209 1.58 12.29 -11.41
N MET A 210 2.78 12.91 -11.26
CA MET A 210 3.58 12.82 -10.04
C MET A 210 2.85 13.43 -8.83
N ILE A 211 2.13 14.56 -9.00
CA ILE A 211 1.32 15.16 -7.93
C ILE A 211 0.21 14.20 -7.50
N LYS A 212 -0.50 13.59 -8.46
CA LYS A 212 -1.56 12.63 -8.16
C LYS A 212 -1.02 11.42 -7.38
N ALA A 213 0.08 10.84 -7.82
CA ALA A 213 0.71 9.68 -7.17
C ALA A 213 1.24 10.04 -5.78
N GLY A 214 2.02 11.13 -5.66
CA GLY A 214 2.57 11.59 -4.39
C GLY A 214 1.50 11.97 -3.37
N TRP A 215 0.42 12.64 -3.80
CA TRP A 215 -0.71 12.96 -2.93
C TRP A 215 -1.42 11.71 -2.41
N SER A 216 -1.63 10.71 -3.26
CA SER A 216 -2.23 9.43 -2.85
C SER A 216 -1.40 8.75 -1.77
N LEU A 217 -0.07 8.65 -1.97
CA LEU A 217 0.85 8.05 -1.00
C LEU A 217 0.87 8.80 0.35
N VAL A 218 0.97 10.13 0.32
CA VAL A 218 0.99 10.97 1.53
C VAL A 218 -0.34 10.87 2.27
N ARG A 219 -1.47 10.89 1.56
CA ARG A 219 -2.79 10.77 2.16
C ARG A 219 -3.00 9.40 2.80
N GLU A 220 -2.61 8.33 2.12
CA GLU A 220 -2.82 6.97 2.62
C GLU A 220 -1.91 6.64 3.80
N SER A 221 -0.62 6.97 3.72
CA SER A 221 0.29 6.84 4.85
C SER A 221 -0.12 7.72 6.03
N GLY A 222 -0.57 8.95 5.77
CA GLY A 222 -1.10 9.87 6.78
C GLY A 222 -2.31 9.30 7.51
N ARG A 223 -3.24 8.65 6.81
CA ARG A 223 -4.39 7.97 7.43
C ARG A 223 -3.95 6.88 8.42
N ILE A 224 -2.93 6.09 8.05
CA ILE A 224 -2.41 5.03 8.94
C ILE A 224 -1.72 5.65 10.17
N PHE A 225 -0.98 6.77 10.03
CA PHE A 225 -0.38 7.46 11.17
C PHE A 225 -1.42 8.11 12.09
N LEU A 226 -2.51 8.60 11.54
CA LEU A 226 -3.64 9.15 12.29
C LEU A 226 -4.59 8.07 12.82
N GLU A 227 -4.22 6.79 12.69
CA GLU A 227 -4.99 5.64 13.17
C GLU A 227 -6.42 5.59 12.63
N ALA A 228 -6.62 6.12 11.42
CA ALA A 228 -7.90 6.05 10.74
C ALA A 228 -8.25 4.61 10.33
N ALA A 229 -9.54 4.29 10.39
CA ALA A 229 -10.03 3.01 9.89
C ALA A 229 -9.68 2.82 8.40
N PRO A 230 -9.37 1.57 7.97
CA PRO A 230 -9.22 1.24 6.56
C PRO A 230 -10.42 1.72 5.74
N ALA A 231 -10.19 2.17 4.50
CA ALA A 231 -11.25 2.75 3.68
C ALA A 231 -12.43 1.78 3.38
N HIS A 232 -12.17 0.47 3.43
CA HIS A 232 -13.18 -0.58 3.19
C HIS A 232 -13.91 -1.02 4.47
N LEU A 233 -13.46 -0.59 5.66
CA LEU A 233 -14.09 -0.90 6.94
C LEU A 233 -14.84 0.32 7.46
N ASN A 234 -16.11 0.14 7.76
CA ASN A 234 -16.95 1.16 8.39
C ASN A 234 -17.14 0.83 9.87
N PRO A 235 -16.57 1.60 10.82
CA PRO A 235 -16.70 1.33 12.25
C PRO A 235 -18.17 1.29 12.72
N ASP A 236 -19.05 2.16 12.18
CA ASP A 236 -20.48 2.16 12.55
C ASP A 236 -21.18 0.87 12.12
N ALA A 237 -20.86 0.34 10.93
CA ALA A 237 -21.41 -0.93 10.47
C ALA A 237 -20.91 -2.11 11.32
N ILE A 238 -19.65 -2.07 11.75
CA ILE A 238 -19.06 -3.09 12.64
C ILE A 238 -19.76 -3.03 14.01
N GLY A 239 -19.89 -1.85 14.61
CA GLY A 239 -20.59 -1.66 15.89
C GLY A 239 -22.02 -2.14 15.84
N ALA A 240 -22.78 -1.74 14.81
CA ALA A 240 -24.16 -2.18 14.60
C ALA A 240 -24.25 -3.73 14.43
N ARG A 241 -23.28 -4.34 13.76
CA ARG A 241 -23.25 -5.79 13.58
C ARG A 241 -22.97 -6.54 14.87
N ILE A 242 -22.10 -6.01 15.73
CA ILE A 242 -21.80 -6.60 17.05
C ILE A 242 -23.02 -6.52 17.95
N VAL A 243 -23.68 -5.36 18.03
CA VAL A 243 -24.87 -5.14 18.83
C VAL A 243 -26.04 -6.02 18.39
N ALA A 244 -26.13 -6.37 17.11
CA ALA A 244 -27.16 -7.28 16.60
C ALA A 244 -26.97 -8.75 17.03
N LEU A 245 -25.88 -9.09 17.73
CA LEU A 245 -25.67 -10.41 18.29
C LEU A 245 -26.50 -10.59 19.55
N GLU A 246 -27.09 -11.76 19.70
CA GLU A 246 -27.89 -12.11 20.86
C GLU A 246 -27.11 -11.92 22.16
N GLN A 247 -27.74 -11.34 23.17
CA GLN A 247 -27.19 -11.04 24.50
C GLN A 247 -26.21 -9.88 24.57
N VAL A 248 -25.84 -9.23 23.48
CA VAL A 248 -25.09 -7.97 23.47
C VAL A 248 -26.06 -6.82 23.69
N THR A 249 -25.79 -5.95 24.66
CA THR A 249 -26.63 -4.79 25.00
C THR A 249 -26.05 -3.48 24.47
N GLU A 250 -24.72 -3.33 24.51
CA GLU A 250 -24.05 -2.10 24.11
C GLU A 250 -22.64 -2.38 23.60
N VAL A 251 -22.17 -1.57 22.65
CA VAL A 251 -20.77 -1.49 22.19
C VAL A 251 -20.35 -0.02 22.23
N HIS A 252 -19.23 0.27 22.88
CA HIS A 252 -18.63 1.60 22.96
C HIS A 252 -17.10 1.50 22.92
N ASP A 253 -16.40 2.63 22.81
CA ASP A 253 -14.94 2.72 22.64
C ASP A 253 -14.45 1.82 21.50
N LEU A 254 -15.23 1.78 20.42
CA LEU A 254 -14.91 1.00 19.24
C LEU A 254 -13.86 1.73 18.39
N HIS A 255 -12.65 1.21 18.37
CA HIS A 255 -11.55 1.71 17.57
C HIS A 255 -11.17 0.70 16.50
N VAL A 256 -11.04 1.18 15.27
CA VAL A 256 -10.55 0.39 14.13
C VAL A 256 -9.40 1.15 13.49
N TRP A 257 -8.23 0.56 13.42
CA TRP A 257 -7.04 1.18 12.85
C TRP A 257 -6.21 0.19 12.06
N GLN A 258 -5.08 0.62 11.48
CA GLN A 258 -4.10 -0.27 10.86
C GLN A 258 -2.77 -0.19 11.61
N ILE A 259 -2.17 -1.34 11.90
CA ILE A 259 -0.81 -1.43 12.41
C ILE A 259 0.18 -1.09 11.28
N THR A 260 -0.03 -1.70 10.11
CA THR A 260 0.65 -1.45 8.82
C THR A 260 -0.32 -1.73 7.68
N SER A 261 0.07 -1.53 6.43
CA SER A 261 -0.76 -1.79 5.26
C SER A 261 -1.33 -3.22 5.29
N GLY A 262 -2.65 -3.34 5.16
CA GLY A 262 -3.34 -4.64 5.13
C GLY A 262 -3.39 -5.40 6.46
N GLN A 263 -3.00 -4.78 7.59
CA GLN A 263 -3.15 -5.38 8.93
C GLN A 263 -4.09 -4.54 9.80
N PRO A 264 -5.41 -4.66 9.62
CA PRO A 264 -6.37 -3.97 10.46
C PRO A 264 -6.41 -4.57 11.87
N SER A 265 -6.71 -3.73 12.84
CA SER A 265 -6.87 -4.08 14.23
C SER A 265 -8.11 -3.41 14.78
N LEU A 266 -8.70 -4.01 15.82
CA LEU A 266 -9.90 -3.48 16.48
C LEU A 266 -9.75 -3.62 18.00
N SER A 267 -10.19 -2.58 18.72
CA SER A 267 -10.51 -2.68 20.14
C SER A 267 -11.93 -2.18 20.39
N ALA A 268 -12.63 -2.79 21.35
CA ALA A 268 -13.97 -2.37 21.76
C ALA A 268 -14.28 -2.80 23.18
N HIS A 269 -15.14 -2.02 23.86
CA HIS A 269 -15.83 -2.41 25.06
C HIS A 269 -17.26 -2.86 24.73
N ILE A 270 -17.67 -3.99 25.30
CA ILE A 270 -18.93 -4.65 24.99
C ILE A 270 -19.64 -5.01 26.27
N LEU A 271 -20.89 -4.58 26.39
CA LEU A 271 -21.75 -4.95 27.51
C LEU A 271 -22.69 -6.06 27.08
N VAL A 272 -22.84 -7.06 27.94
CA VAL A 272 -23.74 -8.19 27.74
C VAL A 272 -24.72 -8.33 28.89
N HIS A 273 -25.82 -9.06 28.67
CA HIS A 273 -26.78 -9.37 29.73
C HIS A 273 -26.12 -10.12 30.89
N ASP A 274 -26.61 -9.89 32.14
CA ASP A 274 -26.02 -10.45 33.36
C ASP A 274 -25.97 -11.97 33.42
N ALA A 275 -26.88 -12.65 32.74
CA ALA A 275 -26.91 -14.12 32.65
C ALA A 275 -26.11 -14.69 31.49
N ALA A 276 -25.43 -13.85 30.71
CA ALA A 276 -24.70 -14.25 29.51
C ALA A 276 -23.33 -14.85 29.84
N ASP A 277 -22.89 -15.81 29.04
CA ASP A 277 -21.49 -16.27 29.06
C ASP A 277 -20.62 -15.33 28.21
N CYS A 278 -19.93 -14.37 28.90
CA CYS A 278 -19.11 -13.38 28.26
C CYS A 278 -17.94 -14.01 27.44
N HIS A 279 -17.42 -15.19 27.83
CA HIS A 279 -16.38 -15.86 27.05
C HIS A 279 -16.92 -16.46 25.75
N ALA A 280 -18.12 -17.05 25.80
CA ALA A 280 -18.75 -17.60 24.60
C ALA A 280 -19.15 -16.46 23.63
N ILE A 281 -19.69 -15.34 24.14
CA ILE A 281 -20.04 -14.17 23.33
C ILE A 281 -18.78 -13.55 22.71
N ARG A 282 -17.70 -13.35 23.48
CA ARG A 282 -16.43 -12.85 22.95
C ARG A 282 -15.93 -13.70 21.78
N SER A 283 -15.92 -15.03 21.94
CA SER A 283 -15.49 -15.93 20.86
C SER A 283 -16.39 -15.84 19.61
N LYS A 284 -17.72 -15.66 19.80
CA LYS A 284 -18.66 -15.46 18.71
C LYS A 284 -18.41 -14.14 17.98
N ILE A 285 -18.12 -13.06 18.72
CA ILE A 285 -17.77 -11.76 18.14
C ILE A 285 -16.47 -11.85 17.36
N GLU A 286 -15.42 -12.48 17.90
CA GLU A 286 -14.15 -12.71 17.21
C GLU A 286 -14.36 -13.44 15.88
N THR A 287 -15.21 -14.47 15.86
CA THR A 287 -15.55 -15.20 14.63
C THR A 287 -16.24 -14.29 13.59
N VAL A 288 -17.22 -13.48 14.02
CA VAL A 288 -17.92 -12.54 13.13
C VAL A 288 -16.96 -11.47 12.58
N LEU A 289 -16.08 -10.94 13.43
CA LEU A 289 -15.10 -9.93 13.02
C LEU A 289 -14.09 -10.49 12.02
N HIS A 290 -13.68 -11.75 12.21
CA HIS A 290 -12.79 -12.44 11.27
C HIS A 290 -13.50 -12.74 9.94
N ASP A 291 -14.66 -13.40 9.98
CA ASP A 291 -15.31 -13.95 8.78
C ASP A 291 -15.97 -12.86 7.91
N GLU A 292 -16.59 -11.83 8.53
CA GLU A 292 -17.33 -10.81 7.80
C GLU A 292 -16.46 -9.57 7.48
N PHE A 293 -15.44 -9.25 8.31
CA PHE A 293 -14.64 -8.02 8.18
C PHE A 293 -13.14 -8.24 7.98
N GLY A 294 -12.66 -9.49 8.06
CA GLY A 294 -11.23 -9.81 7.90
C GLY A 294 -10.35 -9.26 9.03
N LEU A 295 -10.91 -9.10 10.25
CA LEU A 295 -10.21 -8.58 11.42
C LEU A 295 -9.57 -9.72 12.21
N GLU A 296 -8.24 -9.91 12.05
CA GLU A 296 -7.50 -10.98 12.75
C GLU A 296 -7.00 -10.55 14.13
N HIS A 297 -6.73 -9.24 14.31
CA HIS A 297 -6.17 -8.70 15.56
C HIS A 297 -7.22 -7.89 16.29
N THR A 298 -7.85 -8.49 17.31
CA THR A 298 -8.91 -7.86 18.10
C THR A 298 -8.57 -7.88 19.58
N THR A 299 -8.96 -6.83 20.30
CA THR A 299 -8.92 -6.75 21.76
C THR A 299 -10.29 -6.36 22.25
N LEU A 300 -11.02 -7.29 22.85
CA LEU A 300 -12.38 -7.13 23.28
C LEU A 300 -12.46 -7.24 24.80
N GLN A 301 -12.91 -6.18 25.43
CA GLN A 301 -13.34 -6.20 26.83
C GLN A 301 -14.85 -6.47 26.84
N VAL A 302 -15.29 -7.55 27.52
CA VAL A 302 -16.69 -7.96 27.60
C VAL A 302 -17.09 -8.06 29.06
N ASP A 303 -18.00 -7.18 29.47
CA ASP A 303 -18.46 -7.02 30.84
C ASP A 303 -19.98 -7.21 30.94
N HIS A 304 -20.49 -7.62 32.11
CA HIS A 304 -21.92 -7.68 32.36
C HIS A 304 -22.49 -6.30 32.66
N SER A 305 -23.74 -6.06 32.28
CA SER A 305 -24.40 -4.75 32.49
C SER A 305 -24.50 -4.40 33.96
N SER A 306 -24.62 -5.37 34.88
CA SER A 306 -24.70 -5.17 36.32
C SER A 306 -23.36 -4.95 37.02
N ASP A 307 -22.22 -5.34 36.41
CA ASP A 307 -20.92 -5.13 37.02
C ASP A 307 -20.50 -3.66 37.05
N LEU A 308 -21.19 -2.84 36.29
CA LEU A 308 -21.06 -1.38 36.32
C LEU A 308 -21.77 -0.80 37.55
N THR A 309 -21.22 -1.04 38.74
CA THR A 309 -21.71 -0.45 40.01
C THR A 309 -21.41 1.05 40.14
N VAL A 310 -20.78 1.63 39.17
CA VAL A 310 -20.48 3.05 39.00
C VAL A 310 -21.56 3.62 38.07
N SER A 311 -21.98 4.87 38.27
CA SER A 311 -23.02 5.51 37.46
C SER A 311 -22.79 5.28 35.96
N ALA A 312 -23.84 5.22 35.15
CA ALA A 312 -23.77 5.03 33.71
C ALA A 312 -22.78 6.00 33.00
N ASP A 313 -22.48 7.14 33.64
CA ASP A 313 -21.47 8.10 33.14
C ASP A 313 -20.04 7.69 33.47
N ASP A 314 -19.78 6.79 34.43
CA ASP A 314 -18.42 6.31 34.80
C ASP A 314 -18.05 5.00 34.10
N ALA A 315 -18.97 4.39 33.38
CA ALA A 315 -18.72 3.18 32.58
C ALA A 315 -17.97 3.46 31.27
N HIS A 316 -17.99 4.71 30.84
CA HIS A 316 -17.29 5.18 29.65
C HIS A 316 -15.95 5.82 30.03
N CYS A 317 -14.98 5.80 29.12
CA CYS A 317 -13.76 6.59 29.28
C CYS A 317 -14.12 8.08 29.53
N VAL A 318 -13.29 8.77 30.31
CA VAL A 318 -13.49 10.20 30.66
C VAL A 318 -13.69 11.09 29.45
N GLU A 319 -13.11 10.70 28.31
CA GLU A 319 -13.36 11.31 26.99
C GLU A 319 -14.14 10.32 26.13
N ALA A 320 -15.24 10.79 25.53
CA ALA A 320 -16.05 9.97 24.62
C ALA A 320 -15.25 9.61 23.34
N HIS A 321 -15.00 8.34 23.13
CA HIS A 321 -14.31 7.81 21.97
C HIS A 321 -15.28 7.14 20.99
N GLY A 322 -15.82 7.94 20.05
CA GLY A 322 -16.72 7.45 19.01
C GLY A 322 -18.19 7.23 19.46
N PRO A 323 -19.04 6.71 18.57
CA PRO A 323 -20.44 6.49 18.85
C PRO A 323 -20.67 5.29 19.77
N VAL A 324 -21.73 5.36 20.58
CA VAL A 324 -22.26 4.24 21.38
C VAL A 324 -23.33 3.54 20.57
N HIS A 325 -23.18 2.22 20.34
CA HIS A 325 -24.16 1.38 19.67
C HIS A 325 -24.96 0.59 20.73
N ARG A 326 -26.29 0.62 20.65
CA ARG A 326 -27.21 -0.05 21.58
C ARG A 326 -28.21 -0.93 20.84
N SER A 327 -28.53 -2.08 21.46
CA SER A 327 -29.55 -3.02 20.97
C SER A 327 -30.95 -2.48 21.11
#